data_744dfbd5edd16c95884550ee6dfa8b4c
#
_entry.id   744dfbd5edd16c95884550ee6dfa8b4c
#
_cell.length_a   1.000
_cell.length_b   1.000
_cell.length_c   1.000
_cell.angle_alpha   90.00
_cell.angle_beta   90.00
_cell.angle_gamma   90.00
#
_symmetry.space_group_name_H-M   'P 1'
#
loop_
_entity.id
_entity.type
_entity.pdbx_description
1 polymer ?
#
loop_
_entity_poly.entity_id
_entity_poly.type
_entity_poly.pdbx_seq_one_letter_code
_entity_poly.pdbx_strand_id
1 'polypeptide(L)'
;MQIWSIITYEAFIRRAKIFKSVPRIAANLSKNLSKDKRGLFIDCGSNLGQGFAFFEQYFPLKTFDYILVEPNPFCKEELIKKINQKKQEGSIDLIVEAASTSEGTTKFYGLVEGNRGNTNEAASALRESASSWYTVSEEDAITVDTFSLADFIRDKASFYKIIVVKMDIESSEYDVLEDLLKKGVHKKIATIFTEFHSRQMTEPDKTIYENREKVIIQSFKNDKIPFHLWV
;
A
#
# COMPACT_ATOMS: atom_id res chain seq x y z
N MET A 1 15.44 21.71 -17.04
CA MET A 1 14.14 21.38 -17.67
C MET A 1 14.14 20.04 -18.42
N GLN A 2 15.14 19.18 -18.28
CA GLN A 2 15.24 17.88 -19.00
C GLN A 2 15.12 16.62 -18.11
N ILE A 3 15.18 16.74 -16.79
CA ILE A 3 15.09 15.57 -15.88
C ILE A 3 13.64 15.12 -15.67
N TRP A 4 12.67 16.01 -15.78
CA TRP A 4 11.24 15.72 -15.65
C TRP A 4 10.67 14.80 -16.73
N SER A 5 11.27 14.77 -17.93
CA SER A 5 10.72 14.02 -19.06
C SER A 5 11.03 12.50 -19.01
N ILE A 6 12.11 12.09 -18.36
CA ILE A 6 12.54 10.69 -18.35
C ILE A 6 11.81 9.91 -17.23
N ILE A 7 11.72 10.49 -16.04
CA ILE A 7 11.01 9.87 -14.90
C ILE A 7 9.51 9.70 -15.22
N THR A 8 8.92 10.67 -15.92
CA THR A 8 7.51 10.62 -16.34
C THR A 8 7.25 9.55 -17.40
N TYR A 9 8.19 9.25 -18.30
CA TYR A 9 7.98 8.29 -19.38
C TYR A 9 8.03 6.83 -18.87
N GLU A 10 9.00 6.48 -18.05
CA GLU A 10 9.07 5.13 -17.45
C GLU A 10 7.92 4.87 -16.48
N ALA A 11 7.59 5.83 -15.63
CA ALA A 11 6.44 5.75 -14.75
C ALA A 11 5.13 5.61 -15.54
N PHE A 12 4.98 6.37 -16.63
CA PHE A 12 3.84 6.25 -17.53
C PHE A 12 3.72 4.86 -18.17
N ILE A 13 4.84 4.29 -18.66
CA ILE A 13 4.85 2.94 -19.24
C ILE A 13 4.51 1.89 -18.17
N ARG A 14 5.08 1.98 -16.97
CA ARG A 14 4.77 1.07 -15.86
C ARG A 14 3.29 1.17 -15.49
N ARG A 15 2.79 2.38 -15.32
CA ARG A 15 1.38 2.66 -15.05
C ARG A 15 0.47 2.07 -16.12
N ALA A 16 0.78 2.28 -17.39
CA ALA A 16 0.01 1.73 -18.49
C ALA A 16 0.04 0.18 -18.53
N LYS A 17 1.17 -0.45 -18.18
CA LYS A 17 1.28 -1.91 -18.09
C LYS A 17 0.44 -2.47 -16.97
N ILE A 18 0.52 -1.88 -15.76
CA ILE A 18 -0.24 -2.38 -14.61
C ILE A 18 -1.75 -2.17 -14.83
N PHE A 19 -2.18 -1.02 -15.31
CA PHE A 19 -3.58 -0.76 -15.64
C PHE A 19 -4.18 -1.77 -16.62
N LYS A 20 -3.40 -2.23 -17.62
CA LYS A 20 -3.82 -3.27 -18.56
C LYS A 20 -3.84 -4.67 -17.94
N SER A 21 -3.02 -4.94 -16.92
CA SER A 21 -2.92 -6.26 -16.30
C SER A 21 -3.94 -6.50 -15.20
N VAL A 22 -4.31 -5.46 -14.43
CA VAL A 22 -5.23 -5.56 -13.28
C VAL A 22 -6.56 -6.23 -13.64
N PRO A 23 -7.26 -5.86 -14.73
CA PRO A 23 -8.52 -6.52 -15.08
C PRO A 23 -8.39 -8.04 -15.25
N ARG A 24 -7.30 -8.49 -15.90
CA ARG A 24 -7.04 -9.91 -16.13
C ARG A 24 -6.68 -10.65 -14.82
N ILE A 25 -5.88 -10.02 -13.95
CA ILE A 25 -5.53 -10.56 -12.64
C ILE A 25 -6.79 -10.72 -11.81
N ALA A 26 -7.59 -9.67 -11.70
CA ALA A 26 -8.84 -9.66 -10.96
C ALA A 26 -9.83 -10.71 -11.47
N ALA A 27 -10.04 -10.80 -12.79
CA ALA A 27 -10.91 -11.80 -13.39
C ALA A 27 -10.46 -13.24 -13.08
N ASN A 28 -9.14 -13.51 -13.07
CA ASN A 28 -8.62 -14.83 -12.73
C ASN A 28 -8.83 -15.17 -11.26
N LEU A 29 -8.57 -14.23 -10.35
CA LEU A 29 -8.73 -14.42 -8.92
C LEU A 29 -10.21 -14.56 -8.51
N SER A 30 -11.10 -13.83 -9.17
CA SER A 30 -12.53 -13.81 -8.84
C SER A 30 -13.31 -15.04 -9.31
N LYS A 31 -12.76 -15.89 -10.17
CA LYS A 31 -13.46 -17.03 -10.80
C LYS A 31 -14.18 -17.97 -9.80
N ASN A 32 -13.63 -18.11 -8.60
CA ASN A 32 -14.13 -19.04 -7.58
C ASN A 32 -14.67 -18.31 -6.35
N LEU A 33 -14.95 -17.01 -6.47
CA LEU A 33 -15.57 -16.22 -5.41
C LEU A 33 -17.08 -16.21 -5.54
N SER A 34 -17.76 -16.10 -4.40
CA SER A 34 -19.22 -15.98 -4.27
C SER A 34 -19.54 -15.18 -3.01
N LYS A 35 -20.83 -14.97 -2.71
CA LYS A 35 -21.25 -14.33 -1.46
C LYS A 35 -20.72 -15.05 -0.22
N ASP A 36 -20.63 -16.39 -0.28
CA ASP A 36 -20.17 -17.24 0.83
C ASP A 36 -18.67 -17.55 0.80
N LYS A 37 -17.99 -17.17 -0.28
CA LYS A 37 -16.54 -17.39 -0.49
C LYS A 37 -15.91 -16.11 -0.98
N ARG A 38 -15.82 -15.15 -0.10
CA ARG A 38 -15.35 -13.79 -0.41
C ARG A 38 -13.83 -13.68 -0.47
N GLY A 39 -13.37 -12.70 -1.21
CA GLY A 39 -12.00 -12.19 -1.15
C GLY A 39 -11.89 -11.02 -0.16
N LEU A 40 -10.69 -10.78 0.33
CA LEU A 40 -10.31 -9.59 1.07
C LEU A 40 -9.32 -8.78 0.24
N PHE A 41 -9.57 -7.49 0.11
CA PHE A 41 -8.61 -6.53 -0.44
C PHE A 41 -8.13 -5.60 0.67
N ILE A 42 -6.82 -5.59 0.92
CA ILE A 42 -6.18 -4.72 1.92
C ILE A 42 -5.45 -3.62 1.14
N ASP A 43 -5.86 -2.37 1.32
CA ASP A 43 -5.25 -1.19 0.72
C ASP A 43 -4.43 -0.46 1.78
N CYS A 44 -3.13 -0.76 1.87
CA CYS A 44 -2.20 -0.08 2.76
C CYS A 44 -1.68 1.19 2.09
N GLY A 45 -1.85 2.32 2.79
CA GLY A 45 -1.66 3.66 2.24
C GLY A 45 -2.84 4.05 1.35
N SER A 46 -4.04 4.05 1.93
CA SER A 46 -5.27 4.38 1.19
C SER A 46 -5.38 5.86 0.84
N ASN A 47 -4.65 6.73 1.54
CA ASN A 47 -4.66 8.17 1.38
C ASN A 47 -6.11 8.71 1.31
N LEU A 48 -6.48 9.44 0.27
CA LEU A 48 -7.86 9.89 0.04
C LEU A 48 -8.73 8.84 -0.69
N GLY A 49 -8.27 7.59 -0.79
CA GLY A 49 -9.02 6.48 -1.40
C GLY A 49 -8.89 6.40 -2.92
N GLN A 50 -7.81 6.90 -3.51
CA GLN A 50 -7.58 6.82 -4.96
C GLN A 50 -7.33 5.36 -5.39
N GLY A 51 -6.50 4.62 -4.63
CA GLY A 51 -6.25 3.20 -4.83
C GLY A 51 -7.54 2.39 -4.73
N PHE A 52 -8.30 2.58 -3.66
CA PHE A 52 -9.60 1.95 -3.47
C PHE A 52 -10.53 2.18 -4.67
N ALA A 53 -10.72 3.43 -5.10
CA ALA A 53 -11.61 3.77 -6.21
C ALA A 53 -11.17 3.14 -7.55
N PHE A 54 -9.87 2.93 -7.74
CA PHE A 54 -9.35 2.23 -8.91
C PHE A 54 -9.57 0.71 -8.81
N PHE A 55 -9.17 0.08 -7.70
CA PHE A 55 -9.19 -1.38 -7.59
C PHE A 55 -10.61 -1.93 -7.43
N GLU A 56 -11.53 -1.20 -6.80
CA GLU A 56 -12.92 -1.61 -6.61
C GLU A 56 -13.64 -1.88 -7.94
N GLN A 57 -13.27 -1.22 -9.03
CA GLN A 57 -13.79 -1.48 -10.37
C GLN A 57 -13.49 -2.90 -10.87
N TYR A 58 -12.42 -3.52 -10.38
CA TYR A 58 -11.96 -4.85 -10.81
C TYR A 58 -12.12 -5.92 -9.74
N PHE A 59 -12.02 -5.54 -8.47
CA PHE A 59 -12.25 -6.37 -7.29
C PHE A 59 -13.53 -5.87 -6.58
N PRO A 60 -14.72 -6.12 -7.16
CA PRO A 60 -15.95 -5.43 -6.73
C PRO A 60 -16.37 -5.86 -5.33
N LEU A 61 -16.98 -4.93 -4.59
CA LEU A 61 -17.57 -5.12 -3.27
C LEU A 61 -18.59 -6.25 -3.20
N LYS A 62 -19.14 -6.64 -4.31
CA LYS A 62 -20.03 -7.80 -4.42
C LYS A 62 -19.33 -9.12 -4.01
N THR A 63 -18.02 -9.24 -4.21
CA THR A 63 -17.24 -10.46 -3.97
C THR A 63 -16.00 -10.23 -3.09
N PHE A 64 -15.61 -8.99 -2.87
CA PHE A 64 -14.51 -8.62 -1.98
C PHE A 64 -15.01 -7.74 -0.83
N ASP A 65 -14.46 -7.96 0.34
CA ASP A 65 -14.47 -7.00 1.43
C ASP A 65 -13.18 -6.18 1.37
N TYR A 66 -13.22 -4.96 1.88
CA TYR A 66 -12.08 -4.05 1.87
C TYR A 66 -11.67 -3.66 3.27
N ILE A 67 -10.35 -3.61 3.48
CA ILE A 67 -9.73 -2.94 4.62
C ILE A 67 -8.88 -1.80 4.04
N LEU A 68 -9.26 -0.57 4.36
CA LEU A 68 -8.50 0.62 4.03
C LEU A 68 -7.62 0.95 5.23
N VAL A 69 -6.31 1.08 5.02
CA VAL A 69 -5.33 1.37 6.06
C VAL A 69 -4.69 2.71 5.76
N GLU A 70 -4.88 3.69 6.65
CA GLU A 70 -4.34 5.03 6.46
C GLU A 70 -4.09 5.70 7.83
N PRO A 71 -2.83 5.89 8.23
CA PRO A 71 -2.49 6.51 9.51
C PRO A 71 -2.72 8.03 9.54
N ASN A 72 -2.73 8.69 8.37
CA ASN A 72 -2.88 10.14 8.29
C ASN A 72 -4.28 10.58 8.74
N PRO A 73 -4.40 11.29 9.89
CA PRO A 73 -5.70 11.71 10.40
C PRO A 73 -6.45 12.69 9.47
N PHE A 74 -5.73 13.42 8.62
CA PHE A 74 -6.34 14.35 7.67
C PHE A 74 -7.06 13.64 6.52
N CYS A 75 -6.75 12.38 6.25
CA CYS A 75 -7.42 11.56 5.24
C CYS A 75 -8.72 10.92 5.74
N LYS A 76 -8.88 10.80 7.08
CA LYS A 76 -9.94 10.02 7.71
C LYS A 76 -11.36 10.43 7.30
N GLU A 77 -11.65 11.72 7.30
CA GLU A 77 -13.01 12.21 6.98
C GLU A 77 -13.41 11.91 5.54
N GLU A 78 -12.47 12.10 4.58
CA GLU A 78 -12.76 11.80 3.17
C GLU A 78 -12.90 10.29 2.93
N LEU A 79 -12.10 9.46 3.59
CA LEU A 79 -12.24 8.01 3.53
C LEU A 79 -13.59 7.56 4.10
N ILE A 80 -14.01 8.06 5.26
CA ILE A 80 -15.31 7.75 5.85
C ILE A 80 -16.45 8.15 4.90
N LYS A 81 -16.35 9.31 4.26
CA LYS A 81 -17.34 9.77 3.29
C LYS A 81 -17.44 8.80 2.09
N LYS A 82 -16.32 8.36 1.54
CA LYS A 82 -16.28 7.38 0.44
C LYS A 82 -16.83 6.01 0.86
N ILE A 83 -16.47 5.54 2.05
CA ILE A 83 -17.00 4.30 2.63
C ILE A 83 -18.53 4.36 2.74
N ASN A 84 -19.06 5.45 3.29
CA ASN A 84 -20.50 5.63 3.47
C ASN A 84 -21.26 5.65 2.13
N GLN A 85 -20.67 6.16 1.07
CA GLN A 85 -21.26 6.13 -0.29
C GLN A 85 -21.39 4.71 -0.84
N LYS A 86 -20.50 3.79 -0.43
CA LYS A 86 -20.41 2.42 -0.93
C LYS A 86 -20.94 1.36 0.05
N LYS A 87 -21.34 1.72 1.25
CA LYS A 87 -21.69 0.82 2.35
C LYS A 87 -22.79 -0.19 2.03
N GLN A 88 -23.67 0.12 1.08
CA GLN A 88 -24.73 -0.81 0.66
C GLN A 88 -24.24 -1.87 -0.35
N GLU A 89 -23.05 -1.72 -0.91
CA GLU A 89 -22.49 -2.61 -1.91
C GLU A 89 -21.66 -3.76 -1.31
N GLY A 90 -21.11 -3.58 -0.08
CA GLY A 90 -20.32 -4.58 0.63
C GLY A 90 -19.64 -4.05 1.89
N SER A 91 -18.77 -4.84 2.49
CA SER A 91 -18.03 -4.46 3.70
C SER A 91 -16.77 -3.67 3.35
N ILE A 92 -16.62 -2.53 3.99
CA ILE A 92 -15.41 -1.70 3.92
C ILE A 92 -15.12 -1.20 5.33
N ASP A 93 -13.96 -1.58 5.87
CA ASP A 93 -13.49 -1.14 7.16
C ASP A 93 -12.29 -0.20 7.00
N LEU A 94 -12.14 0.75 7.92
CA LEU A 94 -11.02 1.69 7.97
C LEU A 94 -10.18 1.44 9.22
N ILE A 95 -8.89 1.22 9.05
CA ILE A 95 -7.89 1.17 10.12
C ILE A 95 -7.09 2.47 10.05
N VAL A 96 -7.18 3.29 11.11
CA VAL A 96 -6.46 4.57 11.22
C VAL A 96 -5.17 4.35 12.00
N GLU A 97 -4.35 3.44 11.49
CA GLU A 97 -3.05 3.05 12.04
C GLU A 97 -2.08 2.80 10.87
N ALA A 98 -0.79 2.84 11.12
CA ALA A 98 0.21 2.50 10.14
C ALA A 98 0.43 0.97 10.08
N ALA A 99 0.38 0.41 8.87
CA ALA A 99 0.81 -0.96 8.65
C ALA A 99 2.31 -1.09 8.94
N SER A 100 2.67 -2.01 9.85
CA SER A 100 4.02 -2.17 10.37
C SER A 100 4.35 -3.66 10.62
N THR A 101 5.51 -3.91 11.21
CA THR A 101 5.97 -5.24 11.63
C THR A 101 5.48 -5.66 13.01
N SER A 102 4.97 -4.70 13.82
CA SER A 102 4.48 -4.92 15.18
C SER A 102 3.45 -3.87 15.59
N GLU A 103 2.69 -4.16 16.62
CA GLU A 103 1.89 -3.18 17.35
C GLU A 103 2.78 -2.19 18.10
N GLY A 104 2.32 -0.95 18.26
CA GLY A 104 3.01 0.10 18.95
C GLY A 104 2.68 1.48 18.41
N THR A 105 3.66 2.36 18.40
CA THR A 105 3.54 3.71 17.83
C THR A 105 4.77 4.06 17.01
N THR A 106 4.62 4.94 16.04
CA THR A 106 5.73 5.49 15.26
C THR A 106 5.55 6.98 15.02
N LYS A 107 6.65 7.65 14.70
CA LYS A 107 6.61 9.01 14.16
C LYS A 107 6.19 8.96 12.69
N PHE A 108 5.39 9.93 12.29
CA PHE A 108 4.89 10.08 10.94
C PHE A 108 5.23 11.50 10.46
N TYR A 109 6.06 11.58 9.42
CA TYR A 109 6.68 12.81 8.92
C TYR A 109 6.06 13.25 7.61
N GLY A 110 6.30 14.51 7.21
CA GLY A 110 5.94 15.01 5.88
C GLY A 110 4.50 15.43 5.73
N LEU A 111 3.78 15.66 6.82
CA LEU A 111 2.40 16.17 6.78
C LEU A 111 2.32 17.66 6.42
N VAL A 112 3.43 18.38 6.57
CA VAL A 112 3.54 19.83 6.26
C VAL A 112 4.59 20.00 5.17
N GLU A 113 4.17 20.45 4.01
CA GLU A 113 5.05 20.73 2.88
C GLU A 113 5.28 22.24 2.73
N GLY A 114 6.25 22.79 3.44
CA GLY A 114 6.73 24.15 3.26
C GLY A 114 5.61 25.17 2.90
N ASN A 115 5.65 25.72 1.69
CA ASN A 115 4.66 26.71 1.23
C ASN A 115 3.31 26.13 0.78
N ARG A 116 3.14 24.80 0.79
CA ARG A 116 1.89 24.14 0.35
C ARG A 116 0.91 23.88 1.50
N GLY A 117 1.33 24.09 2.75
CA GLY A 117 0.52 23.76 3.93
C GLY A 117 0.45 22.24 4.20
N ASN A 118 -0.59 21.82 4.91
CA ASN A 118 -0.80 20.39 5.19
C ASN A 118 -1.17 19.67 3.88
N THR A 119 -0.39 18.66 3.52
CA THR A 119 -0.68 17.79 2.38
C THR A 119 -1.08 16.41 2.86
N ASN A 120 -1.80 15.71 2.00
CA ASN A 120 -2.20 14.35 2.24
C ASN A 120 -1.30 13.36 1.46
N GLU A 121 -0.25 13.85 0.84
CA GLU A 121 0.65 13.08 -0.02
C GLU A 121 2.02 12.96 0.62
N ALA A 122 2.74 11.89 0.30
CA ALA A 122 4.13 11.65 0.67
C ALA A 122 4.48 11.65 2.17
N ALA A 123 3.51 11.52 3.08
CA ALA A 123 3.79 11.39 4.50
C ALA A 123 4.30 9.97 4.84
N SER A 124 5.42 9.87 5.57
CA SER A 124 6.15 8.62 5.81
C SER A 124 6.44 8.36 7.29
N ALA A 125 6.51 7.10 7.68
CA ALA A 125 7.05 6.65 8.96
C ALA A 125 8.59 6.57 8.97
N LEU A 126 9.25 6.64 7.81
CA LEU A 126 10.71 6.65 7.71
C LEU A 126 11.24 8.09 7.59
N ARG A 127 12.14 8.44 8.50
CA ARG A 127 12.82 9.74 8.48
C ARG A 127 13.70 9.93 7.24
N GLU A 128 14.37 8.86 6.80
CA GLU A 128 15.26 8.81 5.64
C GLU A 128 14.52 8.94 4.31
N SER A 129 13.20 8.87 4.33
CA SER A 129 12.32 9.09 3.18
C SER A 129 12.23 10.56 2.75
N ALA A 130 13.13 11.43 3.25
CA ALA A 130 13.22 12.82 2.82
C ALA A 130 13.35 12.90 1.30
N SER A 131 12.24 13.21 0.66
CA SER A 131 12.21 13.46 -0.78
C SER A 131 12.66 14.88 -1.05
N SER A 132 13.02 15.19 -2.29
CA SER A 132 13.27 16.58 -2.72
C SER A 132 12.04 17.50 -2.59
N TRP A 133 10.92 16.96 -2.15
CA TRP A 133 9.62 17.62 -2.07
C TRP A 133 9.30 18.19 -0.69
N TYR A 134 9.83 17.59 0.39
CA TYR A 134 9.63 18.09 1.75
C TYR A 134 10.89 17.90 2.61
N THR A 135 11.03 18.77 3.59
CA THR A 135 12.06 18.64 4.61
C THR A 135 11.45 17.92 5.80
N VAL A 136 12.07 16.86 6.27
CA VAL A 136 11.67 16.15 7.47
C VAL A 136 11.89 17.06 8.68
N SER A 137 10.82 17.40 9.39
CA SER A 137 10.83 18.16 10.63
C SER A 137 10.32 17.29 11.77
N GLU A 138 11.08 17.23 12.85
CA GLU A 138 10.64 16.57 14.09
C GLU A 138 9.48 17.34 14.77
N GLU A 139 9.43 18.66 14.59
CA GLU A 139 8.40 19.52 15.16
C GLU A 139 7.04 19.30 14.51
N ASP A 140 7.04 18.97 13.21
CA ASP A 140 5.83 18.74 12.41
C ASP A 140 5.41 17.25 12.38
N ALA A 141 6.22 16.38 13.01
CA ALA A 141 5.91 14.96 13.07
C ALA A 141 4.79 14.69 14.07
N ILE A 142 3.84 13.85 13.67
CA ILE A 142 2.82 13.32 14.59
C ILE A 142 3.17 11.90 15.02
N THR A 143 2.60 11.47 16.15
CA THR A 143 2.67 10.07 16.56
C THR A 143 1.41 9.36 16.09
N VAL A 144 1.57 8.22 15.42
CA VAL A 144 0.47 7.36 14.97
C VAL A 144 0.64 5.97 15.55
N ASP A 145 -0.48 5.29 15.76
CA ASP A 145 -0.48 3.90 16.16
C ASP A 145 -0.06 3.00 14.99
N THR A 146 0.49 1.83 15.32
CA THR A 146 0.93 0.82 14.35
C THR A 146 0.36 -0.54 14.68
N PHE A 147 0.11 -1.35 13.66
CA PHE A 147 -0.27 -2.75 13.83
C PHE A 147 0.59 -3.68 12.97
N SER A 148 0.72 -4.94 13.39
CA SER A 148 1.41 -5.95 12.60
C SER A 148 0.55 -6.40 11.42
N LEU A 149 0.94 -6.02 10.19
CA LEU A 149 0.23 -6.48 8.99
C LEU A 149 0.31 -8.00 8.83
N ALA A 150 1.43 -8.60 9.22
CA ALA A 150 1.58 -10.05 9.14
C ALA A 150 0.62 -10.79 10.06
N ASP A 151 0.45 -10.32 11.30
CA ASP A 151 -0.46 -10.95 12.25
C ASP A 151 -1.92 -10.73 11.82
N PHE A 152 -2.24 -9.52 11.36
CA PHE A 152 -3.54 -9.20 10.79
C PHE A 152 -3.92 -10.11 9.60
N ILE A 153 -3.01 -10.29 8.62
CA ILE A 153 -3.25 -11.20 7.47
C ILE A 153 -3.41 -12.64 7.94
N ARG A 154 -2.62 -13.08 8.93
CA ARG A 154 -2.71 -14.44 9.48
C ARG A 154 -4.09 -14.71 10.06
N ASP A 155 -4.62 -13.76 10.82
CA ASP A 155 -5.92 -13.87 11.45
C ASP A 155 -7.06 -13.86 10.40
N LYS A 156 -6.96 -12.98 9.40
CA LYS A 156 -7.97 -12.91 8.33
C LYS A 156 -7.96 -14.09 7.38
N ALA A 157 -6.83 -14.79 7.23
CA ALA A 157 -6.67 -15.86 6.23
C ALA A 157 -7.60 -17.07 6.42
N SER A 158 -8.18 -17.24 7.59
CA SER A 158 -9.18 -18.30 7.84
C SER A 158 -10.59 -17.93 7.37
N PHE A 159 -10.89 -16.67 7.21
CA PHE A 159 -12.21 -16.16 6.87
C PHE A 159 -12.40 -15.87 5.37
N TYR A 160 -11.29 -15.68 4.65
CA TYR A 160 -11.34 -15.27 3.26
C TYR A 160 -10.70 -16.30 2.34
N LYS A 161 -11.33 -16.52 1.18
CA LYS A 161 -10.84 -17.44 0.15
C LYS A 161 -9.56 -16.95 -0.51
N ILE A 162 -9.43 -15.62 -0.64
CA ILE A 162 -8.32 -14.94 -1.32
C ILE A 162 -8.02 -13.66 -0.53
N ILE A 163 -6.74 -13.34 -0.37
CA ILE A 163 -6.29 -12.05 0.13
C ILE A 163 -5.46 -11.37 -0.96
N VAL A 164 -5.83 -10.15 -1.30
CA VAL A 164 -5.09 -9.25 -2.19
C VAL A 164 -4.58 -8.08 -1.36
N VAL A 165 -3.33 -7.69 -1.57
CA VAL A 165 -2.74 -6.54 -0.86
C VAL A 165 -2.27 -5.51 -1.88
N LYS A 166 -2.66 -4.24 -1.69
CA LYS A 166 -1.95 -3.08 -2.27
C LYS A 166 -1.14 -2.45 -1.16
N MET A 167 0.10 -2.09 -1.46
CA MET A 167 1.02 -1.49 -0.50
C MET A 167 1.74 -0.32 -1.13
N ASP A 168 1.53 0.86 -0.57
CA ASP A 168 2.08 2.13 -0.97
C ASP A 168 2.09 3.00 0.30
N ILE A 169 3.11 2.81 1.11
CA ILE A 169 3.23 3.32 2.48
C ILE A 169 4.53 4.11 2.69
N GLU A 170 4.95 4.79 1.62
CA GLU A 170 5.98 5.81 1.64
C GLU A 170 7.27 5.33 2.35
N SER A 171 7.91 4.31 1.76
CA SER A 171 9.17 3.68 2.17
C SER A 171 9.10 2.70 3.34
N SER A 172 7.96 2.50 4.02
CA SER A 172 7.81 1.47 5.06
C SER A 172 7.52 0.08 4.49
N GLU A 173 7.22 -0.04 3.19
CA GLU A 173 6.93 -1.30 2.51
C GLU A 173 8.04 -2.32 2.60
N TYR A 174 9.31 -1.89 2.67
CA TYR A 174 10.46 -2.80 2.75
C TYR A 174 10.43 -3.66 4.01
N ASP A 175 10.30 -3.01 5.15
CA ASP A 175 10.30 -3.69 6.45
C ASP A 175 9.07 -4.59 6.59
N VAL A 176 7.92 -4.12 6.14
CA VAL A 176 6.66 -4.88 6.18
C VAL A 176 6.72 -6.10 5.26
N LEU A 177 7.23 -5.96 4.04
CA LEU A 177 7.36 -7.07 3.09
C LEU A 177 8.38 -8.12 3.58
N GLU A 178 9.50 -7.67 4.13
CA GLU A 178 10.50 -8.57 4.72
C GLU A 178 9.96 -9.32 5.94
N ASP A 179 9.13 -8.68 6.77
CA ASP A 179 8.45 -9.33 7.90
C ASP A 179 7.44 -10.38 7.41
N LEU A 180 6.64 -10.06 6.38
CA LEU A 180 5.74 -11.02 5.74
C LEU A 180 6.50 -12.25 5.22
N LEU A 181 7.65 -12.05 4.59
CA LEU A 181 8.52 -13.13 4.10
C LEU A 181 9.09 -13.93 5.28
N LYS A 182 9.67 -13.26 6.27
CA LYS A 182 10.28 -13.88 7.45
C LYS A 182 9.28 -14.74 8.24
N LYS A 183 8.05 -14.24 8.41
CA LYS A 183 6.96 -14.96 9.11
C LYS A 183 6.25 -15.99 8.22
N GLY A 184 6.59 -16.07 6.93
CA GLY A 184 5.94 -16.98 5.96
C GLY A 184 4.50 -16.64 5.62
N VAL A 185 4.03 -15.46 6.04
CA VAL A 185 2.64 -15.01 5.87
C VAL A 185 2.34 -14.58 4.43
N HIS A 186 3.35 -14.15 3.68
CA HIS A 186 3.23 -13.84 2.25
C HIS A 186 2.59 -14.99 1.44
N LYS A 187 2.71 -16.25 1.88
CA LYS A 187 2.08 -17.43 1.25
C LYS A 187 0.55 -17.47 1.37
N LYS A 188 -0.02 -16.62 2.21
CA LYS A 188 -1.47 -16.45 2.34
C LYS A 188 -2.03 -15.35 1.42
N ILE A 189 -1.15 -14.61 0.75
CA ILE A 189 -1.49 -13.54 -0.18
C ILE A 189 -1.58 -14.13 -1.60
N ALA A 190 -2.69 -13.93 -2.27
CA ALA A 190 -2.89 -14.41 -3.64
C ALA A 190 -2.16 -13.55 -4.69
N THR A 191 -2.05 -12.26 -4.43
CA THR A 191 -1.30 -11.30 -5.25
C THR A 191 -1.05 -10.02 -4.45
N ILE A 192 0.04 -9.33 -4.79
CA ILE A 192 0.41 -8.05 -4.17
C ILE A 192 0.73 -7.01 -5.24
N PHE A 193 0.29 -5.79 -5.00
CA PHE A 193 0.60 -4.59 -5.76
C PHE A 193 1.38 -3.64 -4.85
N THR A 194 2.63 -3.33 -5.19
CA THR A 194 3.49 -2.51 -4.33
C THR A 194 4.13 -1.38 -5.10
N GLU A 195 4.07 -0.17 -4.56
CA GLU A 195 4.94 0.92 -4.95
C GLU A 195 6.19 0.92 -4.07
N PHE A 196 7.36 1.00 -4.68
CA PHE A 196 8.63 1.19 -3.97
C PHE A 196 9.14 2.61 -4.14
N HIS A 197 9.77 3.13 -3.10
CA HIS A 197 10.16 4.53 -3.00
C HIS A 197 11.67 4.78 -3.03
N SER A 198 12.51 3.76 -3.29
CA SER A 198 13.98 3.93 -3.40
C SER A 198 14.40 5.01 -4.40
N ARG A 199 13.62 5.20 -5.46
CA ARG A 199 13.87 6.23 -6.46
C ARG A 199 13.83 7.67 -5.93
N GLN A 200 13.21 7.88 -4.77
CA GLN A 200 13.11 9.18 -4.10
C GLN A 200 14.25 9.41 -3.12
N MET A 201 14.99 8.37 -2.80
CA MET A 201 16.10 8.41 -1.84
C MET A 201 17.39 8.92 -2.49
N THR A 202 18.30 9.40 -1.66
CA THR A 202 19.68 9.79 -2.06
C THR A 202 20.66 8.68 -1.74
N GLU A 203 21.85 8.71 -2.36
CA GLU A 203 22.92 7.76 -2.01
C GLU A 203 23.47 8.05 -0.58
N PRO A 204 23.82 7.03 0.20
CA PRO A 204 23.93 5.61 -0.15
C PRO A 204 22.62 4.82 -0.02
N ASP A 205 21.57 5.39 0.59
CA ASP A 205 20.32 4.71 0.91
C ASP A 205 19.63 4.17 -0.35
N LYS A 206 19.63 4.96 -1.41
CA LYS A 206 19.06 4.54 -2.69
C LYS A 206 19.57 3.16 -3.13
N THR A 207 20.88 2.98 -3.16
CA THR A 207 21.50 1.69 -3.56
C THR A 207 21.10 0.56 -2.60
N ILE A 208 21.05 0.84 -1.30
CA ILE A 208 20.65 -0.15 -0.28
C ILE A 208 19.22 -0.61 -0.52
N TYR A 209 18.29 0.33 -0.67
CA TYR A 209 16.87 0.03 -0.84
C TYR A 209 16.55 -0.59 -2.20
N GLU A 210 17.22 -0.19 -3.29
CA GLU A 210 17.12 -0.88 -4.59
C GLU A 210 17.58 -2.35 -4.52
N ASN A 211 18.55 -2.67 -3.69
CA ASN A 211 18.95 -4.06 -3.48
C ASN A 211 17.92 -4.83 -2.64
N ARG A 212 17.32 -4.21 -1.61
CA ARG A 212 16.19 -4.80 -0.87
C ARG A 212 15.01 -5.11 -1.80
N GLU A 213 14.65 -4.21 -2.71
CA GLU A 213 13.60 -4.45 -3.72
C GLU A 213 13.86 -5.73 -4.53
N LYS A 214 15.06 -5.88 -5.06
CA LYS A 214 15.44 -7.05 -5.85
C LYS A 214 15.30 -8.34 -5.06
N VAL A 215 15.73 -8.34 -3.79
CA VAL A 215 15.63 -9.51 -2.90
C VAL A 215 14.18 -9.83 -2.58
N ILE A 216 13.37 -8.83 -2.24
CA ILE A 216 11.95 -8.98 -1.94
C ILE A 216 11.22 -9.57 -3.16
N ILE A 217 11.34 -8.93 -4.33
CA ILE A 217 10.69 -9.37 -5.57
C ILE A 217 11.09 -10.81 -5.91
N GLN A 218 12.39 -11.14 -5.78
CA GLN A 218 12.87 -12.48 -6.08
C GLN A 218 12.33 -13.51 -5.09
N SER A 219 12.18 -13.17 -3.82
CA SER A 219 11.61 -14.04 -2.79
C SER A 219 10.14 -14.39 -3.07
N PHE A 220 9.32 -13.38 -3.37
CA PHE A 220 7.93 -13.62 -3.79
C PHE A 220 7.85 -14.48 -5.05
N LYS A 221 8.72 -14.25 -6.03
CA LYS A 221 8.79 -15.04 -7.26
C LYS A 221 9.19 -16.50 -6.99
N ASN A 222 10.14 -16.74 -6.10
CA ASN A 222 10.57 -18.08 -5.72
C ASN A 222 9.41 -18.89 -5.11
N ASP A 223 8.60 -18.23 -4.28
CA ASP A 223 7.40 -18.83 -3.67
C ASP A 223 6.16 -18.79 -4.59
N LYS A 224 6.33 -18.35 -5.86
CA LYS A 224 5.27 -18.26 -6.89
C LYS A 224 4.09 -17.35 -6.50
N ILE A 225 4.33 -16.34 -5.66
CA ILE A 225 3.34 -15.33 -5.34
C ILE A 225 3.45 -14.20 -6.37
N PRO A 226 2.39 -13.89 -7.13
CA PRO A 226 2.40 -12.79 -8.10
C PRO A 226 2.65 -11.46 -7.41
N PHE A 227 3.74 -10.80 -7.83
CA PHE A 227 4.16 -9.50 -7.32
C PHE A 227 4.12 -8.48 -8.46
N HIS A 228 3.43 -7.38 -8.27
CA HIS A 228 3.22 -6.35 -9.27
C HIS A 228 3.70 -5.00 -8.75
N LEU A 229 4.56 -4.35 -9.52
CA LEU A 229 4.93 -2.96 -9.22
C LEU A 229 3.74 -2.06 -9.54
N TRP A 230 3.27 -1.36 -8.51
CA TRP A 230 2.29 -0.29 -8.57
C TRP A 230 3.02 1.05 -8.70
N VAL A 231 2.44 2.04 -9.37
CA VAL A 231 3.08 3.36 -9.62
C VAL A 231 2.07 4.46 -9.46
#